data_1efc136bc9cf8575f1c19c864d86a8da
#
_entry.id   1efc136bc9cf8575f1c19c864d86a8da
#
_cell.length_a   1.000
_cell.length_b   1.000
_cell.length_c   1.000
_cell.angle_alpha   90.00
_cell.angle_beta   90.00
_cell.angle_gamma   90.00
#
_symmetry.space_group_name_H-M   'P 1'
#
loop_
_entity.id
_entity.type
_entity.pdbx_description
1 polymer ?
#
loop_
_entity_poly.entity_id
_entity_poly.type
_entity_poly.pdbx_seq_one_letter_code
_entity_poly.pdbx_strand_id
1 'polypeptide(L)'
;MPRVVQIAALLFAVVLPIPRAVAGDSVEDFYRGKSITLTIGTPPGGGYDQYARTLARHLGGFIPGHPNIIPMNLPTADGVAAANRLYNVAPRDGSEMGTFHRDIPLLPLIGQMQDIEFNTDKLGWIGSLNKETSICISWYTSRIKTFQDTFSHEFIVGSTAAGASLDSFEAPLINVFHSKLKVVSGYRGSPLVDLAMARGEIDGRCGVSWSSLVVRNADWFRNRSINILLQLGLQRRADIPDVPLPQELAPSPLDKAALELLQVPALLGRPFLVPPGVPPERFAALPAAFNAMIADPAFLADAAKQRMEIQRVTGEELAHVIARAYGANPQVIMRAREMMKMPDRS
;
A
#
# COMPACT_ATOMS: atom_id res chain seq x y z
N MET A 1 64.00 -72.48 -23.78
CA MET A 1 63.08 -72.26 -22.69
C MET A 1 62.92 -70.75 -22.54
N PRO A 2 61.83 -70.12 -22.96
CA PRO A 2 61.62 -68.70 -22.79
C PRO A 2 60.90 -68.41 -21.44
N ARG A 3 61.39 -67.41 -20.73
CA ARG A 3 60.80 -66.85 -19.48
C ARG A 3 59.63 -65.94 -19.82
N VAL A 4 58.45 -66.28 -19.28
CA VAL A 4 57.26 -65.44 -19.31
C VAL A 4 57.33 -64.38 -18.20
N VAL A 5 57.38 -63.09 -18.55
CA VAL A 5 57.33 -62.00 -17.65
C VAL A 5 55.85 -61.61 -17.52
N GLN A 6 55.25 -61.81 -16.33
CA GLN A 6 53.91 -61.32 -16.00
C GLN A 6 54.00 -59.85 -15.57
N ILE A 7 53.37 -58.95 -16.34
CA ILE A 7 53.18 -57.52 -15.97
C ILE A 7 51.88 -57.43 -15.21
N ALA A 8 51.94 -57.17 -13.93
CA ALA A 8 50.74 -56.83 -13.12
C ALA A 8 50.37 -55.36 -13.33
N ALA A 9 49.24 -55.07 -13.97
CA ALA A 9 48.69 -53.73 -14.13
C ALA A 9 47.95 -53.35 -12.82
N LEU A 10 48.49 -52.41 -12.06
CA LEU A 10 47.80 -51.75 -10.92
C LEU A 10 46.82 -50.71 -11.47
N LEU A 11 45.51 -50.97 -11.39
CA LEU A 11 44.46 -49.98 -11.62
C LEU A 11 44.39 -49.07 -10.40
N PHE A 12 44.87 -47.83 -10.55
CA PHE A 12 44.65 -46.74 -9.59
C PHE A 12 43.25 -46.15 -9.83
N ALA A 13 42.28 -46.46 -8.93
CA ALA A 13 40.97 -45.85 -8.95
C ALA A 13 41.09 -44.41 -8.43
N VAL A 14 41.02 -43.42 -9.35
CA VAL A 14 40.92 -42.00 -9.02
C VAL A 14 39.50 -41.73 -8.48
N VAL A 15 39.34 -41.65 -7.16
CA VAL A 15 38.08 -41.18 -6.54
C VAL A 15 38.07 -39.67 -6.66
N LEU A 16 37.34 -39.17 -7.68
CA LEU A 16 37.06 -37.74 -7.79
C LEU A 16 36.10 -37.32 -6.65
N PRO A 17 36.41 -36.27 -5.87
CA PRO A 17 35.47 -35.76 -4.89
C PRO A 17 34.24 -35.21 -5.62
N ILE A 18 33.07 -35.81 -5.39
CA ILE A 18 31.77 -35.25 -5.81
C ILE A 18 31.60 -33.97 -5.01
N PRO A 19 31.46 -32.80 -5.67
CA PRO A 19 31.16 -31.57 -4.94
C PRO A 19 29.82 -31.75 -4.22
N ARG A 20 29.87 -31.79 -2.89
CA ARG A 20 28.67 -31.69 -2.07
C ARG A 20 28.05 -30.34 -2.41
N ALA A 21 26.91 -30.34 -3.10
CA ALA A 21 26.05 -29.17 -3.16
C ALA A 21 25.81 -28.76 -1.69
N VAL A 22 26.26 -27.57 -1.32
CA VAL A 22 25.90 -26.94 -0.06
C VAL A 22 24.41 -26.73 -0.15
N ALA A 23 23.62 -27.64 0.43
CA ALA A 23 22.19 -27.43 0.59
C ALA A 23 22.08 -26.13 1.39
N GLY A 24 21.54 -25.07 0.77
CA GLY A 24 21.22 -23.83 1.48
C GLY A 24 20.36 -24.17 2.69
N ASP A 25 20.49 -23.39 3.77
CA ASP A 25 19.66 -23.56 4.96
C ASP A 25 18.19 -23.65 4.54
N SER A 26 17.46 -24.64 5.09
CA SER A 26 16.02 -24.70 4.86
C SER A 26 15.34 -23.39 5.29
N VAL A 27 14.19 -23.05 4.72
CA VAL A 27 13.43 -21.86 5.14
C VAL A 27 13.21 -21.84 6.66
N GLU A 28 12.91 -23.01 7.24
CA GLU A 28 12.72 -23.18 8.66
C GLU A 28 14.00 -22.89 9.46
N ASP A 29 15.15 -23.44 9.03
CA ASP A 29 16.43 -23.21 9.71
C ASP A 29 16.87 -21.75 9.61
N PHE A 30 16.60 -21.11 8.47
CA PHE A 30 16.89 -19.68 8.30
C PHE A 30 16.11 -18.82 9.28
N TYR A 31 14.81 -19.05 9.46
CA TYR A 31 13.96 -18.20 10.31
C TYR A 31 13.97 -18.59 11.79
N ARG A 32 14.41 -19.80 12.16
CA ARG A 32 14.43 -20.26 13.55
C ARG A 32 15.27 -19.35 14.43
N GLY A 33 14.63 -18.78 15.47
CA GLY A 33 15.28 -17.88 16.43
C GLY A 33 15.62 -16.49 15.89
N LYS A 34 15.17 -16.15 14.66
CA LYS A 34 15.37 -14.83 14.06
C LYS A 34 14.14 -13.93 14.21
N SER A 35 14.33 -12.68 13.88
CA SER A 35 13.26 -11.70 13.75
C SER A 35 13.21 -11.15 12.34
N ILE A 36 12.00 -10.83 11.87
CA ILE A 36 11.75 -10.10 10.63
C ILE A 36 11.38 -8.67 11.00
N THR A 37 12.09 -7.69 10.45
CA THR A 37 11.73 -6.28 10.60
C THR A 37 10.57 -5.94 9.67
N LEU A 38 9.50 -5.34 10.21
CA LEU A 38 8.40 -4.79 9.43
C LEU A 38 8.49 -3.27 9.44
N THR A 39 9.04 -2.69 8.37
CA THR A 39 9.12 -1.23 8.20
C THR A 39 7.76 -0.68 7.80
N ILE A 40 7.24 0.26 8.61
CA ILE A 40 5.93 0.91 8.42
C ILE A 40 6.17 2.35 7.97
N GLY A 41 5.81 2.69 6.72
CA GLY A 41 6.02 4.00 6.12
C GLY A 41 5.07 5.10 6.60
N THR A 42 4.37 4.90 7.72
CA THR A 42 3.41 5.87 8.25
C THR A 42 3.65 6.14 9.74
N PRO A 43 3.18 7.28 10.27
CA PRO A 43 3.24 7.56 11.70
C PRO A 43 2.50 6.51 12.55
N PRO A 44 2.91 6.32 13.82
CA PRO A 44 2.19 5.46 14.76
C PRO A 44 0.74 5.91 14.97
N GLY A 45 -0.16 4.95 15.25
CA GLY A 45 -1.57 5.19 15.60
C GLY A 45 -2.52 5.42 14.43
N GLY A 46 -2.02 5.43 13.18
CA GLY A 46 -2.84 5.46 11.98
C GLY A 46 -3.30 4.06 11.53
N GLY A 47 -4.17 4.02 10.51
CA GLY A 47 -4.71 2.74 10.01
C GLY A 47 -3.62 1.78 9.51
N TYR A 48 -2.60 2.24 8.80
CA TYR A 48 -1.48 1.39 8.38
C TYR A 48 -0.73 0.79 9.56
N ASP A 49 -0.43 1.59 10.59
CA ASP A 49 0.23 1.14 11.81
C ASP A 49 -0.59 0.08 12.55
N GLN A 50 -1.91 0.30 12.67
CA GLN A 50 -2.83 -0.67 13.29
C GLN A 50 -2.84 -2.01 12.55
N TYR A 51 -3.01 -1.99 11.22
CA TYR A 51 -3.01 -3.20 10.39
C TYR A 51 -1.66 -3.92 10.43
N ALA A 52 -0.56 -3.17 10.33
CA ALA A 52 0.79 -3.72 10.39
C ALA A 52 1.10 -4.40 11.72
N ARG A 53 0.73 -3.77 12.85
CA ARG A 53 0.94 -4.36 14.18
C ARG A 53 0.05 -5.56 14.43
N THR A 54 -1.16 -5.57 13.88
CA THR A 54 -2.03 -6.76 13.97
C THR A 54 -1.43 -7.91 13.17
N LEU A 55 -0.99 -7.68 11.92
CA LEU A 55 -0.26 -8.68 11.16
C LEU A 55 0.98 -9.18 11.91
N ALA A 56 1.77 -8.28 12.48
CA ALA A 56 3.01 -8.63 13.18
C ALA A 56 2.81 -9.59 14.37
N ARG A 57 1.67 -9.50 15.06
CA ARG A 57 1.35 -10.41 16.17
C ARG A 57 1.05 -11.84 15.73
N HIS A 58 0.61 -12.02 14.49
CA HIS A 58 0.11 -13.32 14.02
C HIS A 58 1.01 -13.97 12.96
N LEU A 59 1.54 -13.20 12.00
CA LEU A 59 2.19 -13.73 10.80
C LEU A 59 3.36 -14.68 11.10
N GLY A 60 4.16 -14.36 12.12
CA GLY A 60 5.33 -15.16 12.49
C GLY A 60 4.99 -16.61 12.79
N GLY A 61 3.82 -16.87 13.39
CA GLY A 61 3.35 -18.23 13.70
C GLY A 61 3.07 -19.11 12.47
N PHE A 62 2.94 -18.50 11.28
CA PHE A 62 2.66 -19.21 10.02
C PHE A 62 3.89 -19.33 9.11
N ILE A 63 4.99 -18.63 9.43
CA ILE A 63 6.26 -18.75 8.70
C ILE A 63 7.02 -19.93 9.26
N PRO A 64 7.59 -20.87 8.44
CA PRO A 64 8.46 -21.92 8.92
C PRO A 64 9.61 -21.35 9.78
N GLY A 65 9.88 -21.95 10.92
CA GLY A 65 10.87 -21.44 11.89
C GLY A 65 10.33 -20.40 12.88
N HIS A 66 9.10 -19.96 12.72
CA HIS A 66 8.33 -19.09 13.64
C HIS A 66 9.09 -17.82 14.08
N PRO A 67 9.57 -16.97 13.16
CA PRO A 67 10.27 -15.74 13.52
C PRO A 67 9.37 -14.74 14.20
N ASN A 68 9.94 -13.89 15.06
CA ASN A 68 9.22 -12.72 15.57
C ASN A 68 9.14 -11.63 14.49
N ILE A 69 8.00 -10.95 14.37
CA ILE A 69 7.86 -9.79 13.50
C ILE A 69 7.95 -8.51 14.34
N ILE A 70 8.93 -7.66 14.03
CA ILE A 70 9.21 -6.42 14.78
C ILE A 70 8.77 -5.21 13.96
N PRO A 71 7.66 -4.53 14.30
CA PRO A 71 7.19 -3.35 13.60
C PRO A 71 8.00 -2.10 13.95
N MET A 72 8.44 -1.36 12.92
CA MET A 72 9.23 -0.13 13.06
C MET A 72 8.67 0.97 12.14
N ASN A 73 8.28 2.12 12.68
CA ASN A 73 7.76 3.23 11.88
C ASN A 73 8.90 4.07 11.27
N LEU A 74 8.79 4.36 9.97
CA LEU A 74 9.66 5.26 9.20
C LEU A 74 8.80 6.16 8.30
N PRO A 75 8.14 7.20 8.87
CA PRO A 75 7.15 8.01 8.15
C PRO A 75 7.76 9.14 7.30
N THR A 76 9.07 9.23 7.19
CA THR A 76 9.77 10.31 6.49
C THR A 76 9.35 10.37 5.01
N ALA A 77 9.20 11.59 4.49
CA ALA A 77 8.75 11.86 3.11
C ALA A 77 7.45 11.12 2.76
N ASP A 78 6.50 11.12 3.69
CA ASP A 78 5.17 10.48 3.57
C ASP A 78 5.25 8.97 3.23
N GLY A 79 6.33 8.31 3.68
CA GLY A 79 6.58 6.88 3.48
C GLY A 79 7.46 6.54 2.28
N VAL A 80 7.82 7.50 1.40
CA VAL A 80 8.77 7.27 0.29
C VAL A 80 10.12 6.81 0.80
N ALA A 81 10.59 7.37 1.93
CA ALA A 81 11.83 6.92 2.56
C ALA A 81 11.79 5.44 2.99
N ALA A 82 10.62 4.95 3.44
CA ALA A 82 10.45 3.53 3.76
C ALA A 82 10.53 2.65 2.51
N ALA A 83 9.92 3.08 1.40
CA ALA A 83 9.98 2.36 0.13
C ALA A 83 11.39 2.33 -0.46
N ASN A 84 12.09 3.49 -0.49
CA ASN A 84 13.49 3.59 -0.91
C ASN A 84 14.41 2.70 -0.06
N ARG A 85 14.23 2.73 1.28
CA ARG A 85 14.99 1.90 2.20
C ARG A 85 14.73 0.40 1.94
N LEU A 86 13.47 0.01 1.78
CA LEU A 86 13.11 -1.38 1.49
C LEU A 86 13.76 -1.85 0.19
N TYR A 87 13.80 -1.00 -0.84
CA TYR A 87 14.33 -1.35 -2.15
C TYR A 87 15.86 -1.39 -2.20
N ASN A 88 16.54 -0.38 -1.60
CA ASN A 88 17.98 -0.16 -1.79
C ASN A 88 18.85 -0.64 -0.63
N VAL A 89 18.32 -0.67 0.60
CA VAL A 89 19.10 -0.84 1.84
C VAL A 89 18.74 -2.11 2.60
N ALA A 90 17.47 -2.54 2.55
CA ALA A 90 17.00 -3.71 3.29
C ALA A 90 17.74 -4.99 2.87
N PRO A 91 18.06 -5.90 3.81
CA PRO A 91 18.61 -7.21 3.49
C PRO A 91 17.72 -7.96 2.50
N ARG A 92 18.35 -8.56 1.49
CA ARG A 92 17.63 -9.31 0.44
C ARG A 92 17.52 -10.80 0.76
N ASP A 93 17.48 -11.13 2.03
CA ASP A 93 17.49 -12.52 2.52
C ASP A 93 16.14 -12.99 3.08
N GLY A 94 15.13 -12.11 3.12
CA GLY A 94 13.80 -12.37 3.66
C GLY A 94 13.62 -11.92 5.12
N SER A 95 14.63 -11.31 5.75
CA SER A 95 14.57 -10.82 7.14
C SER A 95 13.96 -9.42 7.28
N GLU A 96 13.53 -8.79 6.19
CA GLU A 96 12.83 -7.50 6.22
C GLU A 96 11.65 -7.49 5.26
N MET A 97 10.55 -6.87 5.70
CA MET A 97 9.37 -6.56 4.89
C MET A 97 8.93 -5.12 5.16
N GLY A 98 8.11 -4.58 4.29
CA GLY A 98 7.59 -3.22 4.42
C GLY A 98 6.11 -3.12 4.13
N THR A 99 5.50 -2.07 4.69
CA THR A 99 4.18 -1.57 4.31
C THR A 99 4.24 -0.05 4.30
N PHE A 100 3.67 0.56 3.28
CA PHE A 100 3.62 2.02 3.12
C PHE A 100 2.33 2.39 2.38
N HIS A 101 2.08 3.68 2.20
CA HIS A 101 0.88 4.13 1.50
C HIS A 101 0.70 3.40 0.17
N ARG A 102 -0.54 2.98 -0.13
CA ARG A 102 -0.92 2.20 -1.32
C ARG A 102 -0.66 2.90 -2.64
N ASP A 103 -0.53 4.22 -2.64
CA ASP A 103 -0.23 5.05 -3.80
C ASP A 103 1.27 5.06 -4.15
N ILE A 104 2.15 4.84 -3.16
CA ILE A 104 3.61 4.85 -3.34
C ILE A 104 4.06 3.96 -4.52
N PRO A 105 3.54 2.74 -4.72
CA PRO A 105 3.91 1.92 -5.86
C PRO A 105 3.61 2.52 -7.24
N LEU A 106 2.70 3.49 -7.34
CA LEU A 106 2.39 4.16 -8.60
C LEU A 106 3.14 5.49 -8.77
N LEU A 107 3.81 6.00 -7.75
CA LEU A 107 4.56 7.25 -7.84
C LEU A 107 5.58 7.29 -8.99
N PRO A 108 6.38 6.23 -9.28
CA PRO A 108 7.27 6.24 -10.43
C PRO A 108 6.54 6.40 -11.76
N LEU A 109 5.28 5.91 -11.84
CA LEU A 109 4.47 5.98 -13.06
C LEU A 109 3.82 7.35 -13.26
N ILE A 110 3.20 7.91 -12.21
CA ILE A 110 2.32 9.07 -12.30
C ILE A 110 2.74 10.23 -11.39
N GLY A 111 3.66 10.00 -10.46
CA GLY A 111 4.10 10.97 -9.48
C GLY A 111 4.99 12.05 -10.07
N GLN A 112 5.07 13.15 -9.33
CA GLN A 112 5.94 14.29 -9.61
C GLN A 112 6.97 14.46 -8.48
N MET A 113 7.06 13.48 -7.58
CA MET A 113 8.02 13.51 -6.48
C MET A 113 9.44 13.32 -7.02
N GLN A 114 10.33 14.20 -6.59
CA GLN A 114 11.77 13.97 -6.63
C GLN A 114 12.11 12.94 -5.55
N ASP A 115 13.25 12.27 -5.66
CA ASP A 115 13.75 11.29 -4.68
C ASP A 115 13.05 9.92 -4.64
N ILE A 116 12.38 9.51 -5.73
CA ILE A 116 11.90 8.14 -5.87
C ILE A 116 13.05 7.28 -6.40
N GLU A 117 13.58 6.39 -5.56
CA GLU A 117 14.75 5.56 -5.84
C GLU A 117 14.42 4.05 -5.88
N PHE A 118 13.19 3.69 -6.19
CA PHE A 118 12.76 2.30 -6.28
C PHE A 118 12.05 2.00 -7.61
N ASN A 119 12.11 0.73 -8.00
CA ASN A 119 11.33 0.20 -9.11
C ASN A 119 10.28 -0.77 -8.57
N THR A 120 9.01 -0.42 -8.74
CA THR A 120 7.87 -1.16 -8.23
C THR A 120 7.79 -2.59 -8.78
N ASP A 121 8.18 -2.79 -10.06
CA ASP A 121 8.15 -4.10 -10.72
C ASP A 121 9.15 -5.10 -10.12
N LYS A 122 10.13 -4.63 -9.34
CA LYS A 122 11.14 -5.47 -8.72
C LYS A 122 10.83 -5.83 -7.27
N LEU A 123 9.85 -5.19 -6.66
CA LEU A 123 9.42 -5.51 -5.29
C LEU A 123 8.67 -6.83 -5.26
N GLY A 124 8.88 -7.62 -4.21
CA GLY A 124 8.13 -8.85 -3.97
C GLY A 124 6.82 -8.53 -3.22
N TRP A 125 5.69 -8.96 -3.77
CA TRP A 125 4.37 -8.73 -3.18
C TRP A 125 3.96 -9.91 -2.30
N ILE A 126 3.71 -9.66 -1.00
CA ILE A 126 3.26 -10.68 -0.05
C ILE A 126 1.73 -10.80 -0.10
N GLY A 127 1.04 -9.68 -0.04
CA GLY A 127 -0.42 -9.59 -0.03
C GLY A 127 -0.91 -8.29 0.57
N SER A 128 -2.23 -8.11 0.63
CA SER A 128 -2.88 -7.00 1.31
C SER A 128 -4.04 -7.49 2.18
N LEU A 129 -4.22 -6.85 3.33
CA LEU A 129 -5.27 -7.20 4.29
C LEU A 129 -6.65 -6.69 3.89
N ASN A 130 -6.74 -5.69 2.99
CA ASN A 130 -8.01 -5.18 2.47
C ASN A 130 -7.84 -4.52 1.09
N LYS A 131 -8.94 -4.31 0.40
CA LYS A 131 -9.10 -3.23 -0.57
C LYS A 131 -9.59 -2.00 0.17
N GLU A 132 -9.25 -0.81 -0.28
CA GLU A 132 -9.59 0.39 0.46
C GLU A 132 -10.23 1.43 -0.44
N THR A 133 -11.38 1.93 -0.04
CA THR A 133 -11.98 3.11 -0.66
C THR A 133 -11.66 4.33 0.18
N SER A 134 -11.13 5.36 -0.43
CA SER A 134 -11.10 6.69 0.21
C SER A 134 -12.39 7.43 -0.07
N ILE A 135 -12.67 8.44 0.75
CA ILE A 135 -13.82 9.32 0.55
C ILE A 135 -13.41 10.78 0.66
N CYS A 136 -14.19 11.64 0.02
CA CYS A 136 -14.15 13.08 0.21
C CYS A 136 -15.38 13.48 1.04
N ILE A 137 -15.16 14.19 2.14
CA ILE A 137 -16.21 14.55 3.10
C ILE A 137 -16.18 16.03 3.43
N SER A 138 -17.35 16.59 3.76
CA SER A 138 -17.50 17.90 4.39
C SER A 138 -18.14 17.79 5.77
N TRP A 139 -17.85 18.76 6.63
CA TRP A 139 -18.52 18.87 7.92
C TRP A 139 -19.96 19.31 7.74
N TYR A 140 -20.86 18.87 8.63
CA TYR A 140 -22.31 19.13 8.48
C TYR A 140 -22.68 20.62 8.50
N THR A 141 -21.87 21.50 9.08
CA THR A 141 -22.09 22.94 9.07
C THR A 141 -21.55 23.64 7.81
N SER A 142 -20.69 23.00 7.04
CA SER A 142 -20.19 23.53 5.77
C SER A 142 -21.35 23.79 4.77
N ARG A 143 -21.17 24.73 3.87
CA ARG A 143 -22.07 24.97 2.73
C ARG A 143 -22.00 23.87 1.68
N ILE A 144 -20.92 23.09 1.69
CA ILE A 144 -20.70 21.98 0.75
C ILE A 144 -21.45 20.76 1.27
N LYS A 145 -22.52 20.35 0.61
CA LYS A 145 -23.33 19.17 0.93
C LYS A 145 -23.18 18.08 -0.11
N THR A 146 -22.88 18.46 -1.34
CA THR A 146 -22.66 17.61 -2.51
C THR A 146 -21.36 17.99 -3.19
N PHE A 147 -20.83 17.12 -4.06
CA PHE A 147 -19.65 17.46 -4.85
C PHE A 147 -19.91 18.65 -5.80
N GLN A 148 -21.12 18.77 -6.32
CA GLN A 148 -21.51 19.87 -7.21
C GLN A 148 -21.42 21.25 -6.54
N ASP A 149 -21.60 21.34 -5.23
CA ASP A 149 -21.48 22.61 -4.50
C ASP A 149 -20.06 23.18 -4.60
N THR A 150 -19.05 22.32 -4.78
CA THR A 150 -17.64 22.73 -4.92
C THR A 150 -17.37 23.50 -6.22
N PHE A 151 -18.26 23.47 -7.19
CA PHE A 151 -18.11 24.23 -8.45
C PHE A 151 -18.48 25.72 -8.28
N SER A 152 -19.36 26.02 -7.34
CA SER A 152 -19.84 27.39 -7.08
C SER A 152 -19.29 27.99 -5.79
N HIS A 153 -18.99 27.17 -4.79
CA HIS A 153 -18.55 27.60 -3.46
C HIS A 153 -17.12 27.11 -3.18
N GLU A 154 -16.36 27.92 -2.45
CA GLU A 154 -15.05 27.55 -1.93
C GLU A 154 -15.19 26.40 -0.95
N PHE A 155 -14.31 25.40 -1.06
CA PHE A 155 -14.24 24.23 -0.19
C PHE A 155 -12.84 24.11 0.39
N ILE A 156 -12.68 24.52 1.66
CA ILE A 156 -11.39 24.45 2.36
C ILE A 156 -11.21 23.05 2.93
N VAL A 157 -10.20 22.33 2.44
CA VAL A 157 -9.89 20.96 2.85
C VAL A 157 -8.55 20.87 3.56
N GLY A 158 -8.50 20.07 4.62
CA GLY A 158 -7.25 19.78 5.34
C GLY A 158 -6.54 18.56 4.78
N SER A 159 -5.20 18.66 4.63
CA SER A 159 -4.34 17.58 4.19
C SER A 159 -3.16 17.37 5.14
N THR A 160 -2.74 16.10 5.32
CA THR A 160 -1.55 15.74 6.10
C THR A 160 -0.27 15.88 5.27
N ALA A 161 -0.39 15.82 3.95
CA ALA A 161 0.73 15.88 3.05
C ALA A 161 1.11 17.31 2.69
N ALA A 162 2.40 17.57 2.55
CA ALA A 162 2.93 18.83 2.01
C ALA A 162 2.90 18.84 0.47
N GLY A 163 1.78 18.43 -0.13
CA GLY A 163 1.50 18.73 -1.54
C GLY A 163 1.83 17.66 -2.57
N ALA A 164 2.11 16.41 -2.20
CA ALA A 164 2.52 15.40 -3.18
C ALA A 164 1.97 13.98 -2.95
N SER A 165 1.08 13.76 -2.00
CA SER A 165 0.47 12.45 -1.79
C SER A 165 -0.67 12.23 -2.80
N LEU A 166 -0.65 11.09 -3.49
CA LEU A 166 -1.76 10.66 -4.33
C LEU A 166 -3.04 10.35 -3.52
N ASP A 167 -2.91 10.20 -2.20
CA ASP A 167 -4.05 10.05 -1.30
C ASP A 167 -4.92 11.31 -1.21
N SER A 168 -4.32 12.45 -1.52
CA SER A 168 -5.04 13.71 -1.65
C SER A 168 -5.52 13.85 -3.10
N PHE A 169 -6.74 13.47 -3.33
CA PHE A 169 -7.35 13.54 -4.67
C PHE A 169 -7.75 14.97 -5.07
N GLU A 170 -7.25 15.98 -4.36
CA GLU A 170 -7.60 17.37 -4.56
C GLU A 170 -7.16 17.89 -5.94
N ALA A 171 -5.92 17.59 -6.37
CA ALA A 171 -5.41 18.05 -7.66
C ALA A 171 -6.26 17.55 -8.83
N PRO A 172 -6.62 16.27 -8.95
CA PRO A 172 -7.60 15.82 -9.96
C PRO A 172 -8.95 16.51 -9.86
N LEU A 173 -9.48 16.75 -8.67
CA LEU A 173 -10.76 17.43 -8.50
C LEU A 173 -10.71 18.89 -8.98
N ILE A 174 -9.60 19.58 -8.75
CA ILE A 174 -9.39 20.95 -9.25
C ILE A 174 -9.19 20.94 -10.78
N ASN A 175 -8.29 20.09 -11.29
CA ASN A 175 -7.85 20.15 -12.68
C ASN A 175 -8.85 19.59 -13.68
N VAL A 176 -9.68 18.63 -13.26
CA VAL A 176 -10.67 17.99 -14.15
C VAL A 176 -12.05 18.64 -14.03
N PHE A 177 -12.45 18.95 -12.79
CA PHE A 177 -13.80 19.43 -12.52
C PHE A 177 -13.87 20.93 -12.23
N HIS A 178 -12.71 21.62 -12.22
CA HIS A 178 -12.62 23.04 -11.89
C HIS A 178 -13.27 23.39 -10.54
N SER A 179 -13.18 22.43 -9.60
CA SER A 179 -13.71 22.62 -8.26
C SER A 179 -12.95 23.72 -7.50
N LYS A 180 -13.68 24.51 -6.70
CA LYS A 180 -13.10 25.60 -5.90
C LYS A 180 -12.50 25.08 -4.58
N LEU A 181 -11.72 23.98 -4.68
CA LEU A 181 -11.00 23.45 -3.54
C LEU A 181 -9.79 24.32 -3.18
N LYS A 182 -9.64 24.58 -1.88
CA LYS A 182 -8.42 25.14 -1.29
C LYS A 182 -7.83 24.19 -0.27
N VAL A 183 -6.57 23.81 -0.48
CA VAL A 183 -5.90 22.83 0.37
C VAL A 183 -5.07 23.53 1.44
N VAL A 184 -5.37 23.24 2.71
CA VAL A 184 -4.57 23.61 3.88
C VAL A 184 -3.77 22.37 4.30
N SER A 185 -2.48 22.37 4.01
CA SER A 185 -1.58 21.24 4.28
C SER A 185 -0.72 21.46 5.53
N GLY A 186 -0.07 20.38 6.01
CA GLY A 186 0.86 20.43 7.14
C GLY A 186 0.29 19.94 8.46
N TYR A 187 -0.92 19.37 8.48
CA TYR A 187 -1.43 18.70 9.67
C TYR A 187 -0.60 17.44 9.98
N ARG A 188 -0.20 17.30 11.25
CA ARG A 188 0.58 16.14 11.71
C ARG A 188 -0.30 14.92 11.96
N GLY A 189 -0.91 14.37 10.89
CA GLY A 189 -1.76 13.19 10.92
C GLY A 189 -3.26 13.47 10.92
N SER A 190 -4.02 12.45 10.49
CA SER A 190 -5.48 12.51 10.33
C SER A 190 -6.26 13.02 11.56
N PRO A 191 -5.90 12.68 12.81
CA PRO A 191 -6.64 13.18 13.96
C PRO A 191 -6.66 14.71 14.07
N LEU A 192 -5.59 15.39 13.65
CA LEU A 192 -5.53 16.87 13.69
C LEU A 192 -6.38 17.50 12.58
N VAL A 193 -6.44 16.88 11.40
CA VAL A 193 -7.38 17.29 10.34
C VAL A 193 -8.83 17.13 10.82
N ASP A 194 -9.14 15.99 11.43
CA ASP A 194 -10.46 15.67 11.95
C ASP A 194 -10.89 16.69 13.01
N LEU A 195 -9.97 17.10 13.89
CA LEU A 195 -10.22 18.13 14.92
C LEU A 195 -10.44 19.51 14.31
N ALA A 196 -9.63 19.93 13.33
CA ALA A 196 -9.78 21.21 12.65
C ALA A 196 -11.13 21.31 11.93
N MET A 197 -11.57 20.22 11.29
CA MET A 197 -12.88 20.12 10.67
C MET A 197 -14.02 20.23 11.70
N ALA A 198 -13.92 19.52 12.82
CA ALA A 198 -14.92 19.58 13.88
C ALA A 198 -15.02 20.97 14.56
N ARG A 199 -13.93 21.76 14.54
CA ARG A 199 -13.90 23.14 15.03
C ARG A 199 -14.34 24.18 13.99
N GLY A 200 -14.59 23.77 12.75
CA GLY A 200 -14.94 24.69 11.67
C GLY A 200 -13.77 25.52 11.14
N GLU A 201 -12.52 25.12 11.42
CA GLU A 201 -11.31 25.76 10.89
C GLU A 201 -11.11 25.45 9.39
N ILE A 202 -11.64 24.30 8.96
CA ILE A 202 -11.71 23.84 7.57
C ILE A 202 -13.10 23.23 7.33
N ASP A 203 -13.51 23.18 6.06
CA ASP A 203 -14.82 22.64 5.67
C ASP A 203 -14.86 21.12 5.63
N GLY A 204 -13.74 20.48 5.30
CA GLY A 204 -13.70 19.03 5.07
C GLY A 204 -12.32 18.48 4.75
N ARG A 205 -12.32 17.29 4.17
CA ARG A 205 -11.09 16.61 3.70
C ARG A 205 -11.41 15.60 2.59
N CYS A 206 -10.44 15.39 1.70
CA CYS A 206 -10.49 14.32 0.70
C CYS A 206 -9.39 13.27 0.98
N GLY A 207 -9.53 12.08 0.41
CA GLY A 207 -8.52 11.01 0.54
C GLY A 207 -8.54 10.25 1.89
N VAL A 208 -9.54 10.45 2.74
CA VAL A 208 -9.64 9.71 3.99
C VAL A 208 -10.09 8.27 3.75
N SER A 209 -9.32 7.29 4.24
CA SER A 209 -9.67 5.88 4.15
C SER A 209 -10.96 5.58 4.90
N TRP A 210 -11.93 4.97 4.21
CA TRP A 210 -13.21 4.57 4.78
C TRP A 210 -13.05 3.70 6.03
N SER A 211 -12.26 2.62 5.93
CA SER A 211 -12.04 1.69 7.03
C SER A 211 -11.52 2.38 8.29
N SER A 212 -10.62 3.36 8.12
CA SER A 212 -10.07 4.12 9.24
C SER A 212 -11.07 5.11 9.85
N LEU A 213 -11.87 5.75 9.01
CA LEU A 213 -12.86 6.74 9.46
C LEU A 213 -13.99 6.09 10.25
N VAL A 214 -14.52 4.96 9.74
CA VAL A 214 -15.60 4.21 10.42
C VAL A 214 -15.18 3.74 11.81
N VAL A 215 -13.89 3.38 11.99
CA VAL A 215 -13.36 2.96 13.30
C VAL A 215 -13.20 4.15 14.25
N ARG A 216 -12.51 5.21 13.79
CA ARG A 216 -12.14 6.34 14.64
C ARG A 216 -13.32 7.28 14.94
N ASN A 217 -14.18 7.49 13.96
CA ASN A 217 -15.20 8.52 13.96
C ASN A 217 -16.62 7.93 13.74
N ALA A 218 -16.89 6.76 14.32
CA ALA A 218 -18.19 6.07 14.19
C ALA A 218 -19.39 6.97 14.55
N ASP A 219 -19.18 7.90 15.50
CA ASP A 219 -20.21 8.87 15.93
C ASP A 219 -20.59 9.85 14.82
N TRP A 220 -19.68 10.18 13.92
CA TRP A 220 -19.96 11.09 12.82
C TRP A 220 -21.02 10.53 11.86
N PHE A 221 -21.00 9.23 11.65
CA PHE A 221 -22.04 8.55 10.84
C PHE A 221 -23.37 8.49 11.59
N ARG A 222 -23.35 8.13 12.89
CA ARG A 222 -24.56 8.03 13.71
C ARG A 222 -25.24 9.39 13.86
N ASN A 223 -24.47 10.43 14.08
CA ASN A 223 -24.96 11.80 14.32
C ASN A 223 -25.14 12.60 13.03
N ARG A 224 -24.85 12.01 11.85
CA ARG A 224 -24.87 12.71 10.55
C ARG A 224 -24.03 13.99 10.55
N SER A 225 -22.86 13.94 11.20
CA SER A 225 -21.94 15.07 11.34
C SER A 225 -21.12 15.36 10.09
N ILE A 226 -21.19 14.50 9.07
CA ILE A 226 -20.49 14.63 7.80
C ILE A 226 -21.42 14.41 6.62
N ASN A 227 -21.11 15.07 5.50
CA ASN A 227 -21.65 14.75 4.18
C ASN A 227 -20.55 14.02 3.41
N ILE A 228 -20.89 12.92 2.73
CA ILE A 228 -19.95 12.17 1.88
C ILE A 228 -20.16 12.63 0.45
N LEU A 229 -19.14 13.27 -0.13
CA LEU A 229 -19.24 13.96 -1.41
C LEU A 229 -18.85 13.07 -2.59
N LEU A 230 -17.81 12.25 -2.42
CA LEU A 230 -17.26 11.34 -3.42
C LEU A 230 -16.73 10.07 -2.75
N GLN A 231 -16.78 8.98 -3.48
CA GLN A 231 -16.02 7.76 -3.21
C GLN A 231 -14.80 7.71 -4.15
N LEU A 232 -13.62 7.56 -3.59
CA LEU A 232 -12.36 7.45 -4.32
C LEU A 232 -11.96 5.98 -4.39
N GLY A 233 -12.38 5.32 -5.44
CA GLY A 233 -12.19 3.89 -5.69
C GLY A 233 -12.67 3.52 -7.09
N LEU A 234 -12.48 2.25 -7.50
CA LEU A 234 -12.88 1.77 -8.82
C LEU A 234 -14.36 1.31 -8.90
N GLN A 235 -14.95 1.05 -7.74
CA GLN A 235 -16.35 0.61 -7.63
C GLN A 235 -17.01 1.29 -6.45
N ARG A 236 -18.31 1.53 -6.56
CA ARG A 236 -19.10 2.04 -5.43
C ARG A 236 -19.18 1.02 -4.31
N ARG A 237 -19.07 1.50 -3.09
CA ARG A 237 -19.33 0.67 -1.90
C ARG A 237 -20.83 0.41 -1.76
N ALA A 238 -21.17 -0.81 -1.33
CA ALA A 238 -22.57 -1.21 -1.12
C ALA A 238 -23.26 -0.45 0.04
N ASP A 239 -22.48 0.05 1.00
CA ASP A 239 -22.98 0.80 2.16
C ASP A 239 -23.19 2.31 1.90
N ILE A 240 -22.68 2.83 0.78
CA ILE A 240 -22.91 4.21 0.31
C ILE A 240 -23.16 4.26 -1.22
N PRO A 241 -24.17 3.54 -1.75
CA PRO A 241 -24.36 3.33 -3.19
C PRO A 241 -24.71 4.61 -3.96
N ASP A 242 -25.25 5.61 -3.28
CA ASP A 242 -25.69 6.87 -3.89
C ASP A 242 -24.57 7.89 -4.04
N VAL A 243 -23.42 7.70 -3.40
CA VAL A 243 -22.26 8.59 -3.49
C VAL A 243 -21.50 8.31 -4.79
N PRO A 244 -21.25 9.31 -5.66
CA PRO A 244 -20.63 9.08 -6.95
C PRO A 244 -19.13 8.82 -6.86
N LEU A 245 -18.59 8.19 -7.92
CA LEU A 245 -17.15 8.06 -8.18
C LEU A 245 -16.71 9.18 -9.12
N PRO A 246 -15.50 9.75 -9.00
CA PRO A 246 -15.01 10.81 -9.89
C PRO A 246 -15.04 10.40 -11.37
N GLN A 247 -14.69 9.17 -11.71
CA GLN A 247 -14.67 8.67 -13.08
C GLN A 247 -16.07 8.56 -13.70
N GLU A 248 -17.14 8.51 -12.91
CA GLU A 248 -18.52 8.57 -13.41
C GLU A 248 -18.93 9.97 -13.83
N LEU A 249 -18.27 10.99 -13.29
CA LEU A 249 -18.50 12.41 -13.55
C LEU A 249 -17.50 12.98 -14.58
N ALA A 250 -16.60 12.15 -15.10
CA ALA A 250 -15.53 12.59 -16.00
C ALA A 250 -16.07 13.24 -17.29
N PRO A 251 -15.52 14.40 -17.71
CA PRO A 251 -16.00 15.11 -18.88
C PRO A 251 -15.65 14.45 -20.22
N SER A 252 -14.66 13.55 -20.24
CA SER A 252 -14.25 12.83 -21.46
C SER A 252 -13.87 11.37 -21.17
N PRO A 253 -13.86 10.49 -22.20
CA PRO A 253 -13.37 9.12 -22.04
C PRO A 253 -11.91 9.04 -21.59
N LEU A 254 -11.06 9.97 -22.03
CA LEU A 254 -9.65 10.04 -21.61
C LEU A 254 -9.53 10.43 -20.13
N ASP A 255 -10.32 11.41 -19.68
CA ASP A 255 -10.37 11.80 -18.28
C ASP A 255 -10.87 10.64 -17.40
N LYS A 256 -11.89 9.92 -17.86
CA LYS A 256 -12.40 8.74 -17.17
C LYS A 256 -11.30 7.70 -16.98
N ALA A 257 -10.62 7.34 -18.06
CA ALA A 257 -9.54 6.34 -17.99
C ALA A 257 -8.36 6.79 -17.11
N ALA A 258 -8.01 8.08 -17.14
CA ALA A 258 -6.96 8.64 -16.29
C ALA A 258 -7.39 8.66 -14.80
N LEU A 259 -8.62 9.04 -14.50
CA LEU A 259 -9.17 8.97 -13.15
C LEU A 259 -9.22 7.52 -12.62
N GLU A 260 -9.60 6.55 -13.47
CA GLU A 260 -9.56 5.11 -13.11
C GLU A 260 -8.13 4.66 -12.79
N LEU A 261 -7.13 5.08 -13.58
CA LEU A 261 -5.72 4.79 -13.28
C LEU A 261 -5.30 5.35 -11.92
N LEU A 262 -5.72 6.57 -11.59
CA LEU A 262 -5.45 7.20 -10.28
C LEU A 262 -6.18 6.51 -9.11
N GLN A 263 -7.21 5.69 -9.38
CA GLN A 263 -7.91 4.89 -8.37
C GLN A 263 -7.30 3.48 -8.16
N VAL A 264 -6.34 3.06 -8.97
CA VAL A 264 -5.68 1.74 -8.81
C VAL A 264 -5.16 1.49 -7.39
N PRO A 265 -4.61 2.48 -6.66
CA PRO A 265 -4.22 2.31 -5.26
C PRO A 265 -5.31 1.74 -4.35
N ALA A 266 -6.58 1.99 -4.64
CA ALA A 266 -7.70 1.43 -3.88
C ALA A 266 -7.70 -0.11 -3.87
N LEU A 267 -7.23 -0.75 -4.96
CA LEU A 267 -7.09 -2.21 -5.05
C LEU A 267 -5.91 -2.74 -4.23
N LEU A 268 -4.88 -1.91 -4.02
CA LEU A 268 -3.70 -2.29 -3.24
C LEU A 268 -3.99 -2.28 -1.74
N GLY A 269 -4.91 -1.43 -1.30
CA GLY A 269 -5.34 -1.34 0.10
C GLY A 269 -4.20 -1.11 1.08
N ARG A 270 -3.83 -2.15 1.84
CA ARG A 270 -2.72 -2.12 2.81
C ARG A 270 -1.69 -3.18 2.44
N PRO A 271 -0.82 -2.91 1.44
CA PRO A 271 0.08 -3.90 0.88
C PRO A 271 1.27 -4.18 1.80
N PHE A 272 1.72 -5.44 1.77
CA PHE A 272 2.97 -5.89 2.38
C PHE A 272 3.91 -6.39 1.31
N LEU A 273 5.17 -5.97 1.38
CA LEU A 273 6.17 -6.18 0.35
C LEU A 273 7.50 -6.60 0.96
N VAL A 274 8.35 -7.20 0.14
CA VAL A 274 9.76 -7.47 0.45
C VAL A 274 10.68 -6.80 -0.58
N PRO A 275 11.97 -6.59 -0.23
CA PRO A 275 12.95 -6.06 -1.18
C PRO A 275 13.12 -7.01 -2.38
N PRO A 276 13.68 -6.50 -3.50
CA PRO A 276 13.99 -7.34 -4.65
C PRO A 276 15.10 -8.35 -4.32
N GLY A 277 15.05 -9.54 -4.93
CA GLY A 277 16.13 -10.51 -4.87
C GLY A 277 16.15 -11.38 -3.60
N VAL A 278 15.04 -11.45 -2.86
CA VAL A 278 14.86 -12.46 -1.80
C VAL A 278 14.91 -13.86 -2.44
N PRO A 279 15.64 -14.84 -1.85
CA PRO A 279 15.70 -16.21 -2.37
C PRO A 279 14.30 -16.79 -2.61
N PRO A 280 14.08 -17.47 -3.76
CA PRO A 280 12.74 -17.89 -4.20
C PRO A 280 11.98 -18.70 -3.15
N GLU A 281 12.64 -19.63 -2.46
CA GLU A 281 12.04 -20.47 -1.44
C GLU A 281 11.60 -19.68 -0.20
N ARG A 282 12.37 -18.67 0.22
CA ARG A 282 12.03 -17.78 1.33
C ARG A 282 10.92 -16.81 0.91
N PHE A 283 10.99 -16.29 -0.31
CA PHE A 283 9.91 -15.45 -0.84
C PHE A 283 8.59 -16.22 -0.91
N ALA A 284 8.58 -17.45 -1.44
CA ALA A 284 7.35 -18.25 -1.54
C ALA A 284 6.72 -18.56 -0.17
N ALA A 285 7.50 -18.69 0.89
CA ALA A 285 7.01 -18.93 2.24
C ALA A 285 6.20 -17.75 2.81
N LEU A 286 6.52 -16.50 2.45
CA LEU A 286 5.88 -15.32 3.02
C LEU A 286 4.44 -15.11 2.53
N PRO A 287 4.10 -15.14 1.21
CA PRO A 287 2.72 -15.13 0.76
C PRO A 287 1.92 -16.35 1.22
N ALA A 288 2.55 -17.52 1.32
CA ALA A 288 1.90 -18.73 1.85
C ALA A 288 1.50 -18.54 3.32
N ALA A 289 2.41 -18.05 4.16
CA ALA A 289 2.15 -17.72 5.56
C ALA A 289 1.09 -16.62 5.70
N PHE A 290 1.13 -15.59 4.87
CA PHE A 290 0.11 -14.53 4.84
C PHE A 290 -1.28 -15.09 4.52
N ASN A 291 -1.39 -15.94 3.51
CA ASN A 291 -2.66 -16.56 3.13
C ASN A 291 -3.21 -17.49 4.22
N ALA A 292 -2.35 -18.23 4.92
CA ALA A 292 -2.74 -19.05 6.06
C ALA A 292 -3.20 -18.20 7.24
N MET A 293 -2.46 -17.16 7.60
CA MET A 293 -2.79 -16.24 8.69
C MET A 293 -4.15 -15.57 8.49
N ILE A 294 -4.44 -15.07 7.27
CA ILE A 294 -5.68 -14.32 7.02
C ILE A 294 -6.94 -15.20 7.06
N ALA A 295 -6.77 -16.50 6.99
CA ALA A 295 -7.84 -17.49 7.17
C ALA A 295 -7.95 -18.00 8.63
N ASP A 296 -7.00 -17.62 9.50
CA ASP A 296 -6.95 -18.11 10.87
C ASP A 296 -8.01 -17.44 11.76
N PRO A 297 -8.81 -18.24 12.53
CA PRO A 297 -9.83 -17.69 13.41
C PRO A 297 -9.30 -16.74 14.50
N ALA A 298 -8.09 -16.94 15.02
CA ALA A 298 -7.52 -16.06 16.05
C ALA A 298 -7.15 -14.71 15.48
N PHE A 299 -6.56 -14.68 14.26
CA PHE A 299 -6.32 -13.43 13.53
C PHE A 299 -7.62 -12.69 13.24
N LEU A 300 -8.63 -13.38 12.71
CA LEU A 300 -9.92 -12.76 12.37
C LEU A 300 -10.63 -12.24 13.63
N ALA A 301 -10.56 -12.95 14.76
CA ALA A 301 -11.12 -12.49 16.03
C ALA A 301 -10.41 -11.25 16.57
N ASP A 302 -9.06 -11.17 16.46
CA ASP A 302 -8.29 -9.98 16.85
C ASP A 302 -8.61 -8.79 15.93
N ALA A 303 -8.69 -9.00 14.63
CA ALA A 303 -9.10 -7.99 13.66
C ALA A 303 -10.51 -7.44 13.95
N ALA A 304 -11.47 -8.33 14.23
CA ALA A 304 -12.84 -7.96 14.57
C ALA A 304 -12.95 -7.13 15.86
N LYS A 305 -12.20 -7.48 16.91
CA LYS A 305 -12.12 -6.68 18.15
C LYS A 305 -11.65 -5.25 17.88
N GLN A 306 -10.77 -5.07 16.90
CA GLN A 306 -10.25 -3.78 16.47
C GLN A 306 -11.11 -3.12 15.38
N ARG A 307 -12.24 -3.74 14.99
CA ARG A 307 -13.14 -3.30 13.91
C ARG A 307 -12.44 -3.10 12.57
N MET A 308 -11.42 -3.92 12.32
CA MET A 308 -10.69 -3.89 11.05
C MET A 308 -11.50 -4.58 9.96
N GLU A 309 -11.58 -3.95 8.79
CA GLU A 309 -12.15 -4.56 7.59
C GLU A 309 -11.10 -5.46 6.95
N ILE A 310 -11.35 -6.77 6.92
CA ILE A 310 -10.43 -7.75 6.35
C ILE A 310 -11.01 -8.27 5.04
N GLN A 311 -10.28 -8.03 3.95
CA GLN A 311 -10.58 -8.55 2.63
C GLN A 311 -9.26 -8.96 1.97
N ARG A 312 -8.99 -10.26 1.93
CA ARG A 312 -7.74 -10.79 1.36
C ARG A 312 -7.52 -10.36 -0.08
N VAL A 313 -6.32 -9.83 -0.35
CA VAL A 313 -5.77 -9.66 -1.70
C VAL A 313 -4.42 -10.37 -1.73
N THR A 314 -4.25 -11.31 -2.65
CA THR A 314 -2.99 -12.08 -2.73
C THR A 314 -1.85 -11.25 -3.32
N GLY A 315 -0.60 -11.68 -3.07
CA GLY A 315 0.56 -11.03 -3.68
C GLY A 315 0.54 -11.08 -5.20
N GLU A 316 0.05 -12.17 -5.79
CA GLU A 316 -0.12 -12.32 -7.23
C GLU A 316 -1.15 -11.34 -7.81
N GLU A 317 -2.31 -11.17 -7.14
CA GLU A 317 -3.31 -10.18 -7.52
C GLU A 317 -2.73 -8.75 -7.49
N LEU A 318 -1.94 -8.40 -6.46
CA LEU A 318 -1.29 -7.09 -6.35
C LEU A 318 -0.28 -6.88 -7.48
N ALA A 319 0.59 -7.85 -7.74
CA ALA A 319 1.56 -7.78 -8.83
C ALA A 319 0.85 -7.59 -10.19
N HIS A 320 -0.27 -8.29 -10.41
CA HIS A 320 -1.06 -8.16 -11.63
C HIS A 320 -1.72 -6.78 -11.77
N VAL A 321 -2.23 -6.22 -10.68
CA VAL A 321 -2.79 -4.86 -10.65
C VAL A 321 -1.72 -3.83 -11.04
N ILE A 322 -0.53 -3.93 -10.48
CA ILE A 322 0.59 -3.04 -10.80
C ILE A 322 1.03 -3.20 -12.26
N ALA A 323 1.23 -4.44 -12.73
CA ALA A 323 1.63 -4.68 -14.12
C ALA A 323 0.64 -4.07 -15.12
N ARG A 324 -0.67 -4.18 -14.87
CA ARG A 324 -1.69 -3.54 -15.71
C ARG A 324 -1.62 -2.01 -15.66
N ALA A 325 -1.37 -1.42 -14.48
CA ALA A 325 -1.24 0.03 -14.35
C ALA A 325 -0.03 0.55 -15.16
N TYR A 326 1.10 -0.13 -15.06
CA TYR A 326 2.33 0.22 -15.81
C TYR A 326 2.20 -0.06 -17.31
N GLY A 327 1.36 -1.01 -17.72
CA GLY A 327 1.01 -1.29 -19.11
C GLY A 327 -0.13 -0.43 -19.69
N ALA A 328 -0.61 0.58 -18.96
CA ALA A 328 -1.67 1.46 -19.43
C ALA A 328 -1.25 2.27 -20.67
N ASN A 329 -2.24 2.72 -21.45
CA ASN A 329 -1.99 3.55 -22.62
C ASN A 329 -1.18 4.81 -22.24
N PRO A 330 -0.09 5.14 -22.95
CA PRO A 330 0.74 6.31 -22.66
C PRO A 330 -0.04 7.64 -22.58
N GLN A 331 -1.08 7.81 -23.37
CA GLN A 331 -1.94 9.01 -23.30
C GLN A 331 -2.71 9.09 -21.99
N VAL A 332 -3.18 7.94 -21.46
CA VAL A 332 -3.85 7.86 -20.16
C VAL A 332 -2.87 8.20 -19.04
N ILE A 333 -1.64 7.68 -19.10
CA ILE A 333 -0.58 7.98 -18.11
C ILE A 333 -0.23 9.47 -18.16
N MET A 334 -0.04 10.05 -19.35
CA MET A 334 0.23 11.48 -19.47
C MET A 334 -0.90 12.32 -18.88
N ARG A 335 -2.15 11.97 -19.19
CA ARG A 335 -3.32 12.68 -18.68
C ARG A 335 -3.42 12.57 -17.15
N ALA A 336 -3.17 11.39 -16.58
CA ALA A 336 -3.12 11.20 -15.14
C ALA A 336 -2.03 12.07 -14.48
N ARG A 337 -0.84 12.17 -15.09
CA ARG A 337 0.24 13.08 -14.65
C ARG A 337 -0.18 14.55 -14.67
N GLU A 338 -0.88 14.97 -15.72
CA GLU A 338 -1.41 16.34 -15.80
C GLU A 338 -2.43 16.63 -14.72
N MET A 339 -3.34 15.69 -14.45
CA MET A 339 -4.35 15.82 -13.42
C MET A 339 -3.74 15.98 -12.02
N MET A 340 -2.58 15.38 -11.78
CA MET A 340 -1.89 15.42 -10.47
C MET A 340 -1.07 16.70 -10.26
N LYS A 341 -0.89 17.56 -11.26
CA LYS A 341 -0.19 18.83 -11.06
C LYS A 341 -1.00 19.73 -10.15
N MET A 342 -0.43 20.06 -8.98
CA MET A 342 -1.04 21.11 -8.15
C MET A 342 -0.99 22.44 -8.90
N PRO A 343 -2.09 23.20 -8.95
CA PRO A 343 -2.06 24.57 -9.47
C PRO A 343 -1.04 25.40 -8.69
N ASP A 344 -0.33 26.28 -9.39
CA ASP A 344 0.56 27.23 -8.72
C ASP A 344 -0.22 27.97 -7.64
N ARG A 345 0.36 28.04 -6.44
CA ARG A 345 -0.24 28.81 -5.34
C ARG A 345 -0.11 30.30 -5.70
N SER A 346 -1.18 30.86 -6.28
CA SER A 346 -1.30 32.31 -6.46
C SER A 346 -1.64 32.99 -5.15
#